data_0bd7dffd09ec88f1b6f01d7237eddfc9
#
_entry.id   0bd7dffd09ec88f1b6f01d7237eddfc9
#
_cell.length_a   1.000
_cell.length_b   1.000
_cell.length_c   1.000
_cell.angle_alpha   90.00
_cell.angle_beta   90.00
_cell.angle_gamma   90.00
#
_symmetry.space_group_name_H-M   'P 1'
#
loop_
_entity.id
_entity.type
_entity.pdbx_description
1 polymer ?
#
loop_
_entity_poly.entity_id
_entity_poly.type
_entity_poly.pdbx_seq_one_letter_code
_entity_poly.pdbx_strand_id
1 'polypeptide(L)'
;MSSVVIPMPKIHETAIIHPNAVLGKNVEIGPYAVIDEEVVIGDNCKIGAHAVIHKYTTVGKNCKFFPGCSIGADPQDLKFEDEKTSTVIGDGCVFRECTTVNRATGEGNKTIIG
;
A
#
# COMPACT_ATOMS: atom_id res chain seq x y z
N MET A 1 2.51 19.12 30.22
CA MET A 1 2.62 18.03 29.27
C MET A 1 3.04 18.58 27.91
N SER A 2 3.98 17.92 27.31
CA SER A 2 4.43 18.34 25.97
C SER A 2 3.34 18.13 24.93
N SER A 3 3.09 19.14 24.14
CA SER A 3 2.16 19.06 23.03
C SER A 3 2.88 19.05 21.69
N VAL A 4 4.13 18.69 21.69
CA VAL A 4 4.85 18.58 20.42
C VAL A 4 4.30 17.39 19.66
N VAL A 5 3.70 17.67 18.52
CA VAL A 5 3.20 16.64 17.63
C VAL A 5 4.26 16.45 16.55
N ILE A 6 4.90 15.30 16.58
CA ILE A 6 5.84 14.91 15.53
C ILE A 6 5.06 14.09 14.51
N PRO A 7 5.04 14.50 13.25
CA PRO A 7 4.28 13.76 12.23
C PRO A 7 4.98 12.44 11.88
N MET A 8 4.80 11.47 12.77
CA MET A 8 5.38 10.15 12.59
C MET A 8 4.30 9.15 12.17
N PRO A 9 4.65 8.15 11.38
CA PRO A 9 3.72 7.08 11.07
C PRO A 9 3.24 6.37 12.34
N LYS A 10 1.98 6.03 12.38
CA LYS A 10 1.39 5.22 13.45
C LYS A 10 1.29 3.80 12.96
N ILE A 11 2.25 2.98 13.31
CA ILE A 11 2.35 1.63 12.83
C ILE A 11 2.04 0.67 13.98
N HIS A 12 1.01 -0.16 13.79
CA HIS A 12 0.71 -1.18 14.79
C HIS A 12 1.88 -2.17 14.89
N GLU A 13 2.17 -2.63 16.09
CA GLU A 13 3.34 -3.49 16.32
C GLU A 13 3.29 -4.81 15.57
N THR A 14 2.08 -5.27 15.19
CA THR A 14 1.94 -6.52 14.43
C THR A 14 2.00 -6.33 12.93
N ALA A 15 2.06 -5.09 12.44
CA ALA A 15 2.19 -4.83 11.01
C ALA A 15 3.56 -5.26 10.50
N ILE A 16 3.59 -5.79 9.28
CA ILE A 16 4.82 -6.22 8.65
C ILE A 16 5.15 -5.23 7.54
N ILE A 17 6.27 -4.52 7.70
CA ILE A 17 6.67 -3.50 6.75
C ILE A 17 8.07 -3.83 6.25
N HIS A 18 8.20 -4.01 4.95
CA HIS A 18 9.49 -4.33 4.35
C HIS A 18 10.45 -3.15 4.54
N PRO A 19 11.74 -3.40 4.81
CA PRO A 19 12.71 -2.32 5.00
C PRO A 19 12.83 -1.36 3.82
N ASN A 20 12.54 -1.81 2.61
CA ASN A 20 12.59 -0.97 1.41
C ASN A 20 11.28 -0.21 1.15
N ALA A 21 10.27 -0.37 1.99
CA ALA A 21 9.05 0.41 1.86
C ALA A 21 9.29 1.82 2.37
N VAL A 22 8.67 2.80 1.72
CA VAL A 22 8.78 4.21 2.09
C VAL A 22 7.41 4.70 2.54
N LEU A 23 7.34 5.22 3.76
CA LEU A 23 6.10 5.74 4.33
C LEU A 23 6.18 7.25 4.47
N GLY A 24 5.14 7.94 4.04
CA GLY A 24 5.03 9.38 4.20
C GLY A 24 4.68 9.79 5.63
N LYS A 25 4.38 11.07 5.80
CA LYS A 25 4.02 11.64 7.11
C LYS A 25 2.60 11.22 7.49
N ASN A 26 2.40 10.97 8.78
CA ASN A 26 1.07 10.67 9.34
C ASN A 26 0.41 9.44 8.72
N VAL A 27 1.18 8.48 8.24
CA VAL A 27 0.63 7.23 7.75
C VAL A 27 0.23 6.37 8.94
N GLU A 28 -0.99 5.82 8.89
CA GLU A 28 -1.49 4.91 9.93
C GLU A 28 -1.63 3.52 9.35
N ILE A 29 -1.04 2.54 10.02
CA ILE A 29 -1.05 1.14 9.55
C ILE A 29 -1.60 0.28 10.67
N GLY A 30 -2.68 -0.41 10.38
CA GLY A 30 -3.39 -1.25 11.36
C GLY A 30 -2.72 -2.59 11.61
N PRO A 31 -3.29 -3.38 12.54
CA PRO A 31 -2.73 -4.68 12.92
C PRO A 31 -2.73 -5.66 11.75
N TYR A 32 -1.66 -6.45 11.69
CA TYR A 32 -1.47 -7.50 10.68
C TYR A 32 -1.49 -7.01 9.24
N ALA A 33 -1.39 -5.71 9.01
CA ALA A 33 -1.22 -5.19 7.65
C ALA A 33 0.18 -5.55 7.15
N VAL A 34 0.29 -5.74 5.84
CA VAL A 34 1.56 -6.10 5.20
C VAL A 34 1.88 -5.06 4.13
N ILE A 35 3.04 -4.44 4.25
CA ILE A 35 3.57 -3.50 3.26
C ILE A 35 4.83 -4.13 2.68
N ASP A 36 4.77 -4.52 1.43
CA ASP A 36 5.83 -5.27 0.78
C ASP A 36 6.97 -4.37 0.28
N GLU A 37 7.95 -4.98 -0.36
CA GLU A 37 9.12 -4.25 -0.83
C GLU A 37 8.80 -3.26 -1.93
N GLU A 38 9.58 -2.19 -1.98
CA GLU A 38 9.46 -1.14 -2.99
C GLU A 38 8.04 -0.56 -3.08
N VAL A 39 7.36 -0.49 -1.96
CA VAL A 39 6.07 0.17 -1.82
C VAL A 39 6.32 1.59 -1.33
N VAL A 40 5.66 2.56 -1.94
CA VAL A 40 5.71 3.95 -1.52
C VAL A 40 4.31 4.38 -1.11
N ILE A 41 4.16 4.82 0.13
CA ILE A 41 2.88 5.29 0.67
C ILE A 41 2.99 6.80 0.91
N GLY A 42 2.12 7.56 0.26
CA GLY A 42 2.09 9.01 0.42
C GLY A 42 1.59 9.46 1.79
N ASP A 43 1.64 10.78 2.02
CA ASP A 43 1.29 11.36 3.31
C ASP A 43 -0.19 11.14 3.65
N ASN A 44 -0.48 11.03 4.94
CA ASN A 44 -1.83 10.98 5.50
C ASN A 44 -2.66 9.79 5.02
N CYS A 45 -2.03 8.70 4.60
CA CYS A 45 -2.75 7.49 4.23
C CYS A 45 -3.11 6.67 5.46
N LYS A 46 -4.21 5.95 5.37
CA LYS A 46 -4.67 5.04 6.43
C LYS A 46 -4.82 3.64 5.85
N ILE A 47 -4.08 2.71 6.41
CA ILE A 47 -4.09 1.31 5.98
C ILE A 47 -4.77 0.49 7.06
N GLY A 48 -5.88 -0.14 6.72
CA GLY A 48 -6.67 -0.90 7.68
C GLY A 48 -6.03 -2.23 8.08
N ALA A 49 -6.63 -2.87 9.09
CA ALA A 49 -6.16 -4.16 9.57
C ALA A 49 -6.17 -5.20 8.46
N HIS A 50 -5.17 -6.08 8.44
CA HIS A 50 -5.05 -7.17 7.46
C HIS A 50 -4.98 -6.72 6.00
N ALA A 51 -4.86 -5.42 5.73
CA ALA A 51 -4.68 -4.95 4.37
C ALA A 51 -3.28 -5.32 3.88
N VAL A 52 -3.17 -5.66 2.61
CA VAL A 52 -1.89 -6.04 2.00
C VAL A 52 -1.61 -5.12 0.83
N ILE A 53 -0.49 -4.42 0.89
CA ILE A 53 0.00 -3.62 -0.23
C ILE A 53 1.20 -4.36 -0.79
N HIS A 54 1.00 -4.91 -1.98
CA HIS A 54 2.01 -5.75 -2.61
C HIS A 54 3.14 -4.94 -3.23
N LYS A 55 4.25 -5.61 -3.51
CA LYS A 55 5.46 -4.96 -4.02
C LYS A 55 5.19 -4.14 -5.29
N TYR A 56 6.01 -3.10 -5.48
CA TYR A 56 5.96 -2.19 -6.62
C TYR A 56 4.68 -1.37 -6.71
N THR A 57 4.03 -1.11 -5.58
CA THR A 57 2.85 -0.25 -5.50
C THR A 57 3.24 1.13 -5.00
N THR A 58 2.82 2.17 -5.71
CA THR A 58 2.99 3.56 -5.29
C THR A 58 1.62 4.13 -4.98
N VAL A 59 1.45 4.62 -3.77
CA VAL A 59 0.19 5.18 -3.29
C VAL A 59 0.35 6.68 -3.10
N GLY A 60 -0.59 7.44 -3.64
CA GLY A 60 -0.62 8.89 -3.47
C GLY A 60 -0.97 9.31 -2.05
N LYS A 61 -1.26 10.59 -1.88
CA LYS A 61 -1.59 11.16 -0.57
C LYS A 61 -3.07 10.98 -0.23
N ASN A 62 -3.36 10.95 1.07
CA ASN A 62 -4.75 10.96 1.57
C ASN A 62 -5.60 9.78 1.10
N CYS A 63 -4.97 8.65 0.87
CA CYS A 63 -5.69 7.43 0.50
C CYS A 63 -6.12 6.67 1.74
N LYS A 64 -7.21 5.93 1.62
CA LYS A 64 -7.73 5.13 2.72
C LYS A 64 -8.01 3.71 2.23
N PHE A 65 -7.46 2.75 2.95
CA PHE A 65 -7.65 1.33 2.66
C PHE A 65 -8.37 0.70 3.84
N PHE A 66 -9.57 0.21 3.60
CA PHE A 66 -10.36 -0.44 4.63
C PHE A 66 -9.78 -1.82 4.94
N PRO A 67 -10.13 -2.42 6.08
CA PRO A 67 -9.55 -3.72 6.45
C PRO A 67 -9.74 -4.78 5.37
N GLY A 68 -8.72 -5.59 5.17
CA GLY A 68 -8.80 -6.72 4.24
C GLY A 68 -8.57 -6.39 2.78
N CYS A 69 -8.22 -5.15 2.42
CA CYS A 69 -7.90 -4.82 1.03
C CYS A 69 -6.61 -5.50 0.58
N SER A 70 -6.56 -5.87 -0.70
CA SER A 70 -5.35 -6.43 -1.31
C SER A 70 -5.04 -5.61 -2.56
N ILE A 71 -3.96 -4.85 -2.53
CA ILE A 71 -3.63 -3.87 -3.57
C ILE A 71 -2.32 -4.26 -4.24
N GLY A 72 -2.34 -4.34 -5.56
CA GLY A 72 -1.15 -4.63 -6.35
C GLY A 72 -0.73 -6.08 -6.32
N ALA A 73 -1.68 -6.99 -6.04
CA ALA A 73 -1.38 -8.42 -6.02
C ALA A 73 -0.89 -8.90 -7.38
N ASP A 74 -0.09 -9.97 -7.37
CA ASP A 74 0.35 -10.59 -8.60
C ASP A 74 -0.85 -11.05 -9.41
N PRO A 75 -0.83 -10.87 -10.74
CA PRO A 75 -1.88 -11.41 -11.58
C PRO A 75 -1.94 -12.93 -11.44
N GLN A 76 -3.16 -13.45 -11.45
CA GLN A 76 -3.36 -14.90 -11.42
C GLN A 76 -3.22 -15.49 -12.83
N ASP A 77 -2.15 -15.16 -13.49
CA ASP A 77 -1.82 -15.66 -14.82
C ASP A 77 -0.68 -16.65 -14.67
N LEU A 78 -0.90 -17.87 -15.17
CA LEU A 78 0.11 -18.91 -15.11
C LEU A 78 1.38 -18.55 -15.88
N LYS A 79 1.32 -17.55 -16.74
CA LYS A 79 2.47 -17.07 -17.50
C LYS A 79 3.19 -15.90 -16.82
N PHE A 80 2.75 -15.51 -15.63
CA PHE A 80 3.44 -14.45 -14.92
C PHE A 80 4.80 -14.95 -14.45
N GLU A 81 5.85 -14.31 -14.94
CA GLU A 81 7.22 -14.72 -14.68
C GLU A 81 7.99 -13.68 -13.89
N ASP A 82 7.41 -13.23 -12.79
CA ASP A 82 8.10 -12.29 -11.89
C ASP A 82 8.53 -10.99 -12.59
N GLU A 83 7.75 -10.56 -13.55
CA GLU A 83 8.03 -9.32 -14.26
C GLU A 83 7.88 -8.12 -13.35
N LYS A 84 8.72 -7.10 -13.55
CA LYS A 84 8.66 -5.88 -12.76
C LYS A 84 7.55 -4.96 -13.29
N THR A 85 6.33 -5.24 -12.89
CA THR A 85 5.18 -4.38 -13.16
C THR A 85 4.84 -3.57 -11.91
N SER A 86 4.07 -2.52 -12.06
CA SER A 86 3.76 -1.63 -10.94
C SER A 86 2.29 -1.24 -10.90
N THR A 87 1.85 -0.85 -9.72
CA THR A 87 0.52 -0.30 -9.49
C THR A 87 0.69 1.13 -8.98
N VAL A 88 0.01 2.07 -9.59
CA VAL A 88 0.05 3.48 -9.17
C VAL A 88 -1.35 3.91 -8.77
N ILE A 89 -1.48 4.40 -7.54
CA ILE A 89 -2.75 4.85 -6.99
C ILE A 89 -2.64 6.36 -6.79
N GLY A 90 -3.57 7.10 -7.37
CA GLY A 90 -3.62 8.55 -7.23
C GLY A 90 -4.01 9.00 -5.84
N ASP A 91 -4.05 10.31 -5.64
CA ASP A 91 -4.39 10.90 -4.35
C ASP A 91 -5.87 10.73 -4.03
N GLY A 92 -6.20 10.59 -2.76
CA GLY A 92 -7.56 10.61 -2.27
C GLY A 92 -8.40 9.38 -2.58
N CYS A 93 -7.78 8.28 -3.00
CA CYS A 93 -8.52 7.06 -3.31
C CYS A 93 -8.98 6.36 -2.02
N VAL A 94 -10.16 5.73 -2.09
CA VAL A 94 -10.71 4.95 -0.97
C VAL A 94 -11.04 3.55 -1.46
N PHE A 95 -10.48 2.56 -0.76
CA PHE A 95 -10.72 1.16 -1.07
C PHE A 95 -11.46 0.51 0.09
N ARG A 96 -12.62 -0.06 -0.21
CA ARG A 96 -13.47 -0.73 0.80
C ARG A 96 -12.94 -2.12 1.14
N GLU A 97 -13.54 -2.75 2.14
CA GLU A 97 -13.18 -4.09 2.57
C GLU A 97 -13.26 -5.07 1.42
N CYS A 98 -12.32 -6.02 1.40
CA CYS A 98 -12.25 -7.07 0.39
C CYS A 98 -12.04 -6.57 -1.04
N THR A 99 -11.64 -5.31 -1.22
CA THR A 99 -11.24 -4.81 -2.53
C THR A 99 -9.93 -5.45 -2.94
N THR A 100 -9.87 -5.95 -4.17
CA THR A 100 -8.64 -6.51 -4.72
C THR A 100 -8.28 -5.76 -6.00
N VAL A 101 -7.04 -5.27 -6.05
CA VAL A 101 -6.48 -4.64 -7.24
C VAL A 101 -5.23 -5.42 -7.62
N ASN A 102 -5.23 -6.01 -8.80
CA ASN A 102 -4.10 -6.80 -9.27
C ASN A 102 -3.11 -5.94 -10.04
N ARG A 103 -1.83 -6.30 -9.95
CA ARG A 103 -0.77 -5.69 -10.72
C ARG A 103 -0.93 -6.01 -12.22
N ALA A 104 -0.48 -5.11 -13.09
CA ALA A 104 -0.45 -5.38 -14.53
C ALA A 104 0.56 -6.50 -14.85
N THR A 105 0.36 -7.17 -15.96
CA THR A 105 1.36 -8.12 -16.49
C THR A 105 2.24 -7.43 -17.52
N GLY A 106 3.46 -7.90 -17.64
CA GLY A 106 4.43 -7.36 -18.60
C GLY A 106 5.33 -6.32 -17.95
N GLU A 107 6.64 -6.48 -18.11
CA GLU A 107 7.60 -5.55 -17.52
C GLU A 107 7.38 -4.14 -18.04
N GLY A 108 7.37 -3.19 -17.13
CA GLY A 108 7.11 -1.79 -17.46
C GLY A 108 5.65 -1.41 -17.54
N ASN A 109 4.72 -2.36 -17.52
CA ASN A 109 3.30 -2.06 -17.50
C ASN A 109 2.87 -1.59 -16.13
N LYS A 110 1.83 -0.78 -16.09
CA LYS A 110 1.32 -0.19 -14.85
C LYS A 110 -0.19 -0.32 -14.78
N THR A 111 -0.68 -0.52 -13.55
CA THR A 111 -2.08 -0.32 -13.22
C THR A 111 -2.20 1.05 -12.55
N ILE A 112 -3.04 1.91 -13.08
CA ILE A 112 -3.19 3.28 -12.58
C ILE A 112 -4.63 3.48 -12.13
N ILE A 113 -4.79 3.91 -10.88
CA ILE A 113 -6.09 4.19 -10.28
C ILE A 113 -6.04 5.63 -9.75
N GLY A 114 -6.88 6.45 -10.28
CA GLY A 114 -6.88 7.88 -9.94
C GLY A 114 -8.06 8.35 -9.15
#